data_73ef9ad5a566bc686a862420d69e1199
#
_entry.id   73ef9ad5a566bc686a862420d69e1199
#
_cell.length_a   1.000
_cell.length_b   1.000
_cell.length_c   1.000
_cell.angle_alpha   90.00
_cell.angle_beta   90.00
_cell.angle_gamma   90.00
#
_symmetry.space_group_name_H-M   'P 1'
#
loop_
_entity.id
_entity.type
_entity.pdbx_description
1 polymer ?
#
loop_
_entity_poly.entity_id
_entity_poly.type
_entity_poly.pdbx_seq_one_letter_code
_entity_poly.pdbx_strand_id
1 'polypeptide(L)'
;MKQSLPDVSVCLIYLAGMAVWGFVAGRILPYSWQDETKYPFRSLPFEKNGRIYEKIGIRKWQNKLPDMSKVFKGLMPAKKLEGDLAQKLPVMIKETCVAEVTHIFLGLAGVICPFLWKGLGVWCLTFAYVLGNLPFILVQRYNRPRQMQLLKSITQKRKTCVRKSYKREGKEREDTDFEL
;
A
#
# COMPACT_ATOMS: atom_id res chain seq x y z
N MET A 1 -39.07 9.24 -27.16
CA MET A 1 -37.89 9.98 -26.67
C MET A 1 -37.19 9.10 -25.68
N LYS A 2 -35.99 8.54 -26.01
CA LYS A 2 -35.15 7.87 -25.01
C LYS A 2 -34.55 8.99 -24.15
N GLN A 3 -34.93 9.07 -22.88
CA GLN A 3 -34.24 9.89 -21.90
C GLN A 3 -32.81 9.31 -21.75
N SER A 4 -31.84 9.97 -22.38
CA SER A 4 -30.45 9.68 -22.12
C SER A 4 -30.16 10.09 -20.66
N LEU A 5 -29.50 9.21 -19.91
CA LEU A 5 -29.03 9.57 -18.59
C LEU A 5 -28.15 10.84 -18.66
N PRO A 6 -28.26 11.75 -17.68
CA PRO A 6 -27.36 12.90 -17.62
C PRO A 6 -25.89 12.45 -17.65
N ASP A 7 -25.03 13.19 -18.35
CA ASP A 7 -23.60 12.84 -18.51
C ASP A 7 -22.88 12.58 -17.17
N VAL A 8 -23.27 13.28 -16.11
CA VAL A 8 -22.75 13.06 -14.76
C VAL A 8 -23.10 11.67 -14.23
N SER A 9 -24.34 11.18 -14.47
CA SER A 9 -24.76 9.84 -14.02
C SER A 9 -24.02 8.74 -14.77
N VAL A 10 -23.80 8.91 -16.06
CA VAL A 10 -23.02 7.96 -16.87
C VAL A 10 -21.56 7.94 -16.41
N CYS A 11 -20.99 9.11 -16.12
CA CYS A 11 -19.63 9.23 -15.58
C CYS A 11 -19.51 8.53 -14.20
N LEU A 12 -20.50 8.67 -13.32
CA LEU A 12 -20.51 7.98 -12.02
C LEU A 12 -20.53 6.45 -12.18
N ILE A 13 -21.35 5.94 -13.09
CA ILE A 13 -21.43 4.50 -13.39
C ILE A 13 -20.09 3.99 -13.93
N TYR A 14 -19.48 4.75 -14.85
CA TYR A 14 -18.14 4.45 -15.38
C TYR A 14 -17.09 4.38 -14.25
N LEU A 15 -17.02 5.40 -13.39
CA LEU A 15 -16.05 5.45 -12.30
C LEU A 15 -16.26 4.33 -11.28
N ALA A 16 -17.51 3.97 -10.99
CA ALA A 16 -17.84 2.83 -10.14
C ALA A 16 -17.37 1.50 -10.78
N GLY A 17 -17.62 1.32 -12.07
CA GLY A 17 -17.12 0.16 -12.82
C GLY A 17 -15.59 0.07 -12.81
N MET A 18 -14.91 1.21 -13.02
CA MET A 18 -13.44 1.28 -12.96
C MET A 18 -12.90 0.97 -11.55
N ALA A 19 -13.61 1.37 -10.49
CA ALA A 19 -13.25 1.03 -9.13
C ALA A 19 -13.32 -0.48 -8.87
N VAL A 20 -14.40 -1.13 -9.30
CA VAL A 20 -14.56 -2.59 -9.21
C VAL A 20 -13.46 -3.29 -10.02
N TRP A 21 -13.25 -2.86 -11.26
CA TRP A 21 -12.23 -3.44 -12.13
C TRP A 21 -10.82 -3.27 -11.56
N GLY A 22 -10.48 -2.08 -11.07
CA GLY A 22 -9.18 -1.79 -10.44
C GLY A 22 -8.95 -2.64 -9.19
N PHE A 23 -10.00 -2.90 -8.39
CA PHE A 23 -9.91 -3.81 -7.26
C PHE A 23 -9.60 -5.25 -7.70
N VAL A 24 -10.32 -5.76 -8.69
CA VAL A 24 -10.11 -7.12 -9.22
C VAL A 24 -8.74 -7.25 -9.87
N ALA A 25 -8.36 -6.29 -10.73
CA ALA A 25 -7.06 -6.28 -11.39
C ALA A 25 -5.91 -6.25 -10.38
N GLY A 26 -6.03 -5.48 -9.30
CA GLY A 26 -5.05 -5.44 -8.22
C GLY A 26 -4.84 -6.78 -7.51
N ARG A 27 -5.83 -7.68 -7.55
CA ARG A 27 -5.73 -9.05 -6.99
C ARG A 27 -5.10 -10.05 -7.96
N ILE A 28 -5.22 -9.81 -9.26
CA ILE A 28 -4.69 -10.69 -10.31
C ILE A 28 -3.22 -10.35 -10.65
N LEU A 29 -2.78 -9.12 -10.35
CA LEU A 29 -1.41 -8.66 -10.64
C LEU A 29 -0.36 -9.56 -9.98
N PRO A 30 0.60 -10.10 -10.76
CA PRO A 30 1.64 -10.97 -10.22
C PRO A 30 2.49 -10.27 -9.16
N TYR A 31 2.84 -10.96 -8.09
CA TYR A 31 3.73 -10.45 -7.03
C TYR A 31 5.11 -10.03 -7.55
N SER A 32 5.56 -10.60 -8.69
CA SER A 32 6.82 -10.23 -9.34
C SER A 32 6.88 -8.78 -9.83
N TRP A 33 5.73 -8.18 -10.14
CA TRP A 33 5.63 -6.78 -10.57
C TRP A 33 5.63 -5.79 -9.39
N GLN A 34 5.45 -6.29 -8.18
CA GLN A 34 5.31 -5.52 -6.95
C GLN A 34 6.67 -5.43 -6.21
N ASP A 35 7.71 -5.04 -6.93
CA ASP A 35 9.04 -4.87 -6.34
C ASP A 35 9.16 -3.48 -5.72
N GLU A 36 9.04 -3.43 -4.40
CA GLU A 36 9.11 -2.21 -3.59
C GLU A 36 10.46 -1.48 -3.65
N THR A 37 11.49 -2.15 -4.19
CA THR A 37 12.84 -1.58 -4.36
C THR A 37 13.02 -0.86 -5.68
N LYS A 38 12.13 -1.11 -6.66
CA LYS A 38 12.17 -0.55 -8.01
C LYS A 38 11.13 0.55 -8.22
N TYR A 39 11.31 1.33 -9.29
CA TYR A 39 10.30 2.26 -9.75
C TYR A 39 9.04 1.51 -10.24
N PRO A 40 7.84 2.06 -10.00
CA PRO A 40 7.52 3.34 -9.38
C PRO A 40 7.47 3.31 -7.84
N PHE A 41 7.63 2.15 -7.20
CA PHE A 41 7.36 1.94 -5.77
C PHE A 41 8.46 2.44 -4.84
N ARG A 42 9.70 2.51 -5.33
CA ARG A 42 10.83 3.03 -4.56
C ARG A 42 10.56 4.46 -4.11
N SER A 43 10.88 4.75 -2.84
CA SER A 43 10.82 6.12 -2.31
C SER A 43 11.74 7.06 -3.12
N LEU A 44 11.18 8.18 -3.54
CA LEU A 44 11.92 9.21 -4.27
C LEU A 44 12.84 9.99 -3.33
N PRO A 45 13.98 10.51 -3.81
CA PRO A 45 14.93 11.23 -2.96
C PRO A 45 14.31 12.38 -2.17
N PHE A 46 13.38 13.13 -2.79
CA PHE A 46 12.69 14.25 -2.13
C PHE A 46 11.71 13.79 -1.04
N GLU A 47 11.23 12.55 -1.08
CA GLU A 47 10.30 12.02 -0.08
C GLU A 47 10.97 11.73 1.26
N LYS A 48 12.32 11.64 1.29
CA LYS A 48 13.14 11.37 2.49
C LYS A 48 12.61 10.17 3.29
N ASN A 49 12.33 9.06 2.60
CA ASN A 49 11.70 7.86 3.16
C ASN A 49 10.35 8.14 3.83
N GLY A 50 9.53 8.97 3.19
CA GLY A 50 8.20 9.32 3.64
C GLY A 50 8.12 10.48 4.64
N ARG A 51 9.24 11.03 5.12
CA ARG A 51 9.24 12.12 6.12
C ARG A 51 8.58 13.41 5.62
N ILE A 52 8.60 13.68 4.31
CA ILE A 52 7.95 14.86 3.75
C ILE A 52 6.44 14.88 4.05
N TYR A 53 5.81 13.72 4.10
CA TYR A 53 4.38 13.58 4.34
C TYR A 53 3.98 13.90 5.80
N GLU A 54 4.94 13.92 6.72
CA GLU A 54 4.69 14.35 8.10
C GLU A 54 4.39 15.84 8.17
N LYS A 55 4.94 16.65 7.23
CA LYS A 55 4.66 18.09 7.16
C LYS A 55 3.19 18.41 6.87
N ILE A 56 2.50 17.53 6.13
CA ILE A 56 1.06 17.65 5.86
C ILE A 56 0.20 16.95 6.92
N GLY A 57 0.80 16.57 8.05
CA GLY A 57 0.10 15.96 9.18
C GLY A 57 -0.49 14.58 8.92
N ILE A 58 0.11 13.78 8.02
CA ILE A 58 -0.41 12.47 7.60
C ILE A 58 -0.73 11.56 8.78
N ARG A 59 0.04 11.62 9.88
CA ARG A 59 -0.18 10.83 11.09
C ARG A 59 -1.55 11.08 11.73
N LYS A 60 -2.09 12.31 11.59
CA LYS A 60 -3.36 12.70 12.21
C LYS A 60 -4.58 12.23 11.44
N TRP A 61 -4.45 12.12 10.10
CA TRP A 61 -5.61 11.84 9.26
C TRP A 61 -5.57 10.49 8.54
N GLN A 62 -4.41 9.82 8.39
CA GLN A 62 -4.31 8.53 7.69
C GLN A 62 -5.28 7.45 8.25
N ASN A 63 -5.51 7.46 9.58
CA ASN A 63 -6.40 6.49 10.22
C ASN A 63 -7.90 6.79 10.03
N LYS A 64 -8.23 7.98 9.49
CA LYS A 64 -9.60 8.38 9.16
C LYS A 64 -10.02 7.92 7.77
N LEU A 65 -9.07 7.52 6.92
CA LEU A 65 -9.38 6.98 5.61
C LEU A 65 -10.10 5.63 5.74
N PRO A 66 -11.07 5.37 4.86
CA PRO A 66 -11.76 4.08 4.82
C PRO A 66 -10.74 2.96 4.55
N ASP A 67 -10.74 1.97 5.42
CA ASP A 67 -9.88 0.80 5.30
C ASP A 67 -10.67 -0.36 4.67
N MET A 68 -10.41 -0.61 3.40
CA MET A 68 -11.08 -1.65 2.63
C MET A 68 -10.83 -3.06 3.18
N SER A 69 -9.73 -3.28 3.94
CA SER A 69 -9.48 -4.56 4.60
C SER A 69 -10.50 -4.88 5.70
N LYS A 70 -11.17 -3.85 6.24
CA LYS A 70 -12.26 -4.03 7.21
C LYS A 70 -13.57 -4.39 6.52
N VAL A 71 -13.77 -3.92 5.30
CA VAL A 71 -14.97 -4.19 4.48
C VAL A 71 -14.88 -5.58 3.85
N PHE A 72 -13.72 -5.93 3.29
CA PHE A 72 -13.46 -7.21 2.60
C PHE A 72 -12.56 -8.12 3.44
N LYS A 73 -13.03 -8.50 4.63
CA LYS A 73 -12.27 -9.30 5.63
C LYS A 73 -11.80 -10.65 5.13
N GLY A 74 -12.20 -11.22 4.10
CA GLY A 74 -11.71 -12.50 3.56
C GLY A 74 -10.76 -12.35 2.37
N LEU A 75 -10.81 -11.18 1.71
CA LEU A 75 -10.09 -10.92 0.46
C LEU A 75 -8.82 -10.08 0.64
N MET A 76 -8.70 -9.40 1.77
CA MET A 76 -7.54 -8.57 2.09
C MET A 76 -6.91 -8.97 3.42
N PRO A 77 -5.56 -9.11 3.50
CA PRO A 77 -4.89 -9.36 4.76
C PRO A 77 -5.17 -8.22 5.74
N ALA A 78 -5.48 -8.60 7.00
CA ALA A 78 -5.72 -7.62 8.05
C ALA A 78 -4.48 -6.75 8.27
N LYS A 79 -4.62 -5.44 8.25
CA LYS A 79 -3.53 -4.47 8.51
C LYS A 79 -3.14 -4.39 9.99
N LYS A 80 -3.59 -5.33 10.83
CA LYS A 80 -3.22 -5.40 12.23
C LYS A 80 -1.82 -5.99 12.41
N LEU A 81 -0.98 -5.30 13.15
CA LEU A 81 0.38 -5.71 13.53
C LEU A 81 0.37 -6.72 14.68
N GLU A 82 -0.55 -7.67 14.70
CA GLU A 82 -0.65 -8.74 15.70
C GLU A 82 -0.03 -10.03 15.16
N GLY A 83 0.69 -10.78 16.00
CA GLY A 83 1.36 -12.03 15.67
C GLY A 83 2.75 -11.87 15.04
N ASP A 84 3.20 -12.85 14.23
CA ASP A 84 4.55 -12.81 13.63
C ASP A 84 4.69 -11.71 12.57
N LEU A 85 5.23 -10.57 13.01
CA LEU A 85 5.48 -9.40 12.16
C LEU A 85 6.43 -9.70 10.99
N ALA A 86 7.36 -10.62 11.15
CA ALA A 86 8.31 -10.95 10.10
C ALA A 86 7.64 -11.64 8.90
N GLN A 87 6.55 -12.36 9.13
CA GLN A 87 5.76 -13.00 8.07
C GLN A 87 4.74 -12.02 7.47
N LYS A 88 4.14 -11.16 8.28
CA LYS A 88 3.08 -10.24 7.83
C LYS A 88 3.62 -9.02 7.08
N LEU A 89 4.74 -8.44 7.51
CA LEU A 89 5.29 -7.23 6.90
C LEU A 89 5.58 -7.34 5.41
N PRO A 90 6.17 -8.44 4.88
CA PRO A 90 6.37 -8.58 3.44
C PRO A 90 5.06 -8.51 2.65
N VAL A 91 4.00 -9.16 3.14
CA VAL A 91 2.68 -9.11 2.51
C VAL A 91 2.10 -7.69 2.57
N MET A 92 2.19 -7.03 3.73
CA MET A 92 1.70 -5.64 3.88
C MET A 92 2.43 -4.67 2.96
N ILE A 93 3.74 -4.83 2.77
CA ILE A 93 4.54 -4.01 1.85
C ILE A 93 4.03 -4.19 0.41
N LYS A 94 3.82 -5.42 -0.04
CA LYS A 94 3.25 -5.72 -1.36
C LYS A 94 1.85 -5.10 -1.53
N GLU A 95 0.99 -5.23 -0.54
CA GLU A 95 -0.34 -4.61 -0.55
C GLU A 95 -0.28 -3.07 -0.69
N THR A 96 0.76 -2.41 -0.15
CA THR A 96 0.94 -0.96 -0.39
C THR A 96 1.26 -0.66 -1.85
N CYS A 97 1.98 -1.53 -2.55
CA CYS A 97 2.28 -1.37 -3.98
C CYS A 97 1.01 -1.52 -4.82
N VAL A 98 0.21 -2.57 -4.55
CA VAL A 98 -1.08 -2.79 -5.22
C VAL A 98 -2.01 -1.60 -5.01
N ALA A 99 -2.17 -1.15 -3.77
CA ALA A 99 -3.05 -0.04 -3.45
C ALA A 99 -2.61 1.26 -4.14
N GLU A 100 -1.31 1.56 -4.18
CA GLU A 100 -0.78 2.74 -4.88
C GLU A 100 -1.12 2.72 -6.37
N VAL A 101 -0.82 1.60 -7.06
CA VAL A 101 -1.11 1.46 -8.50
C VAL A 101 -2.61 1.54 -8.77
N THR A 102 -3.43 0.89 -7.93
CA THR A 102 -4.89 0.96 -8.07
C THR A 102 -5.39 2.39 -7.99
N HIS A 103 -4.94 3.18 -6.99
CA HIS A 103 -5.38 4.57 -6.85
C HIS A 103 -4.83 5.49 -7.94
N ILE A 104 -3.61 5.26 -8.44
CA ILE A 104 -3.08 5.96 -9.62
C ILE A 104 -3.95 5.66 -10.84
N PHE A 105 -4.25 4.39 -11.09
CA PHE A 105 -5.09 3.97 -12.20
C PHE A 105 -6.50 4.59 -12.11
N LEU A 106 -7.11 4.59 -10.93
CA LEU A 106 -8.41 5.23 -10.72
C LEU A 106 -8.35 6.73 -10.98
N GLY A 107 -7.31 7.41 -10.50
CA GLY A 107 -7.10 8.83 -10.79
C GLY A 107 -7.01 9.11 -12.29
N LEU A 108 -6.25 8.31 -13.03
CA LEU A 108 -6.14 8.41 -14.50
C LEU A 108 -7.47 8.14 -15.20
N ALA A 109 -8.21 7.11 -14.74
CA ALA A 109 -9.55 6.83 -15.26
C ALA A 109 -10.51 8.01 -15.03
N GLY A 110 -10.40 8.70 -13.90
CA GLY A 110 -11.16 9.92 -13.63
C GLY A 110 -10.84 11.05 -14.60
N VAL A 111 -9.56 11.25 -14.94
CA VAL A 111 -9.12 12.29 -15.89
C VAL A 111 -9.70 12.08 -17.30
N ILE A 112 -10.06 10.86 -17.68
CA ILE A 112 -10.67 10.54 -18.97
C ILE A 112 -12.13 11.05 -19.07
N CYS A 113 -12.85 11.15 -17.95
CA CYS A 113 -14.27 11.51 -17.92
C CYS A 113 -14.62 12.78 -18.73
N PRO A 114 -13.93 13.93 -18.57
CA PRO A 114 -14.30 15.16 -19.29
C PRO A 114 -14.10 15.09 -20.80
N PHE A 115 -13.34 14.11 -21.30
CA PHE A 115 -13.16 13.88 -22.73
C PHE A 115 -14.29 13.05 -23.33
N LEU A 116 -14.93 12.21 -22.52
CA LEU A 116 -16.04 11.35 -22.94
C LEU A 116 -17.40 12.03 -22.74
N TRP A 117 -17.55 12.79 -21.69
CA TRP A 117 -18.80 13.45 -21.30
C TRP A 117 -18.57 14.93 -21.05
N LYS A 118 -19.58 15.75 -21.36
CA LYS A 118 -19.46 17.20 -21.31
C LYS A 118 -20.24 17.79 -20.13
N GLY A 119 -19.86 18.98 -19.73
CA GLY A 119 -20.56 19.75 -18.70
C GLY A 119 -19.73 20.03 -17.45
N LEU A 120 -20.06 21.14 -16.79
CA LEU A 120 -19.35 21.57 -15.58
C LEU A 120 -19.41 20.51 -14.47
N GLY A 121 -20.55 19.80 -14.33
CA GLY A 121 -20.71 18.74 -13.33
C GLY A 121 -19.70 17.61 -13.48
N VAL A 122 -19.36 17.22 -14.73
CA VAL A 122 -18.34 16.20 -15.01
C VAL A 122 -16.96 16.66 -14.59
N TRP A 123 -16.60 17.91 -14.84
CA TRP A 123 -15.32 18.49 -14.39
C TRP A 123 -15.21 18.53 -12.85
N CYS A 124 -16.27 18.98 -12.17
CA CYS A 124 -16.31 18.98 -10.71
C CYS A 124 -16.18 17.56 -10.14
N LEU A 125 -16.89 16.59 -10.71
CA LEU A 125 -16.81 15.18 -10.32
C LEU A 125 -15.40 14.61 -10.54
N THR A 126 -14.81 14.85 -11.71
CA THR A 126 -13.44 14.44 -12.02
C THR A 126 -12.44 14.99 -11.01
N PHE A 127 -12.50 16.27 -10.75
CA PHE A 127 -11.61 16.93 -9.79
C PHE A 127 -11.75 16.33 -8.38
N ALA A 128 -12.98 16.15 -7.89
CA ALA A 128 -13.25 15.54 -6.60
C ALA A 128 -12.75 14.09 -6.54
N TYR A 129 -12.92 13.32 -7.63
CA TYR A 129 -12.49 11.94 -7.71
C TYR A 129 -10.96 11.80 -7.70
N VAL A 130 -10.27 12.60 -8.49
CA VAL A 130 -8.79 12.62 -8.53
C VAL A 130 -8.23 13.03 -7.18
N LEU A 131 -8.74 14.12 -6.60
CA LEU A 131 -8.32 14.57 -5.27
C LEU A 131 -8.63 13.53 -4.18
N GLY A 132 -9.74 12.81 -4.28
CA GLY A 132 -10.12 11.74 -3.36
C GLY A 132 -9.17 10.54 -3.41
N ASN A 133 -8.51 10.28 -4.54
CA ASN A 133 -7.53 9.19 -4.68
C ASN A 133 -6.13 9.57 -4.13
N LEU A 134 -5.76 10.85 -4.13
CA LEU A 134 -4.44 11.30 -3.66
C LEU A 134 -4.12 10.90 -2.21
N PRO A 135 -5.00 11.06 -1.21
CA PRO A 135 -4.71 10.66 0.16
C PRO A 135 -4.33 9.18 0.29
N PHE A 136 -4.97 8.31 -0.49
CA PHE A 136 -4.64 6.88 -0.48
C PHE A 136 -3.24 6.60 -1.01
N ILE A 137 -2.84 7.26 -2.11
CA ILE A 137 -1.48 7.16 -2.67
C ILE A 137 -0.45 7.65 -1.64
N LEU A 138 -0.70 8.83 -1.04
CA LEU A 138 0.20 9.42 -0.05
C LEU A 138 0.42 8.50 1.16
N VAL A 139 -0.64 7.86 1.66
CA VAL A 139 -0.55 6.91 2.78
C VAL A 139 0.28 5.69 2.43
N GLN A 140 0.17 5.15 1.21
CA GLN A 140 1.01 4.01 0.80
C GLN A 140 2.48 4.42 0.73
N ARG A 141 2.79 5.56 0.11
CA ARG A 141 4.15 6.09 0.01
C ARG A 141 4.76 6.50 1.36
N TYR A 142 3.93 6.89 2.31
CA TYR A 142 4.34 7.16 3.68
C TYR A 142 4.65 5.89 4.49
N ASN A 143 3.77 4.89 4.40
CA ASN A 143 3.85 3.69 5.24
C ASN A 143 4.87 2.66 4.72
N ARG A 144 5.03 2.50 3.41
CA ARG A 144 5.91 1.50 2.81
C ARG A 144 7.36 1.58 3.32
N PRO A 145 8.07 2.71 3.24
CA PRO A 145 9.46 2.77 3.71
C PRO A 145 9.59 2.49 5.21
N ARG A 146 8.58 2.82 6.01
CA ARG A 146 8.55 2.52 7.45
C ARG A 146 8.39 1.03 7.72
N GLN A 147 7.50 0.37 6.98
CA GLN A 147 7.33 -1.08 7.06
C GLN A 147 8.60 -1.81 6.62
N MET A 148 9.26 -1.35 5.56
CA MET A 148 10.55 -1.89 5.11
C MET A 148 11.65 -1.73 6.16
N GLN A 149 11.75 -0.57 6.82
CA GLN A 149 12.71 -0.34 7.90
C GLN A 149 12.43 -1.26 9.10
N LEU A 150 11.15 -1.41 9.47
CA LEU A 150 10.75 -2.30 10.56
C LEU A 150 11.11 -3.77 10.22
N LEU A 151 10.83 -4.22 9.02
CA LEU A 151 11.19 -5.57 8.56
C LEU A 151 12.69 -5.80 8.63
N LYS A 152 13.51 -4.85 8.15
CA LYS A 152 14.97 -4.92 8.25
C LYS A 152 15.44 -5.03 9.71
N SER A 153 14.88 -4.24 10.61
CA SER A 153 15.25 -4.26 12.03
C SER A 153 14.92 -5.59 12.71
N ILE A 154 13.75 -6.17 12.42
CA ILE A 154 13.33 -7.47 12.94
C ILE A 154 14.25 -8.58 12.42
N THR A 155 14.52 -8.58 11.13
CA THR A 155 15.40 -9.56 10.48
C THR A 155 16.82 -9.51 11.07
N GLN A 156 17.36 -8.31 11.29
CA GLN A 156 18.68 -8.13 11.89
C GLN A 156 18.73 -8.62 13.33
N LYS A 157 17.71 -8.32 14.13
CA LYS A 157 17.61 -8.81 15.52
C LYS A 157 17.57 -10.33 15.57
N ARG A 158 16.79 -10.98 14.70
CA ARG A 158 16.73 -12.45 14.59
C ARG A 158 18.10 -13.04 14.26
N LYS A 159 18.81 -12.50 13.24
CA LYS A 159 20.15 -12.96 12.86
C LYS A 159 21.14 -12.83 14.03
N THR A 160 21.09 -11.73 14.78
CA THR A 160 21.98 -11.50 15.92
C THR A 160 21.66 -12.48 17.07
N CYS A 161 20.40 -12.76 17.32
CA CYS A 161 19.98 -13.71 18.34
C CYS A 161 20.48 -15.13 18.02
N VAL A 162 20.25 -15.60 16.80
CA VAL A 162 20.71 -16.91 16.33
C VAL A 162 22.24 -17.04 16.44
N ARG A 163 22.98 -15.99 16.00
CA ARG A 163 24.45 -16.00 16.11
C ARG A 163 24.95 -16.08 17.55
N LYS A 164 24.22 -15.45 18.50
CA LYS A 164 24.57 -15.54 19.92
C LYS A 164 24.31 -16.92 20.51
N SER A 165 23.19 -17.60 20.11
CA SER A 165 22.90 -18.97 20.53
C SER A 165 23.97 -19.94 20.05
N TYR A 166 24.35 -19.90 18.79
CA TYR A 166 25.43 -20.76 18.26
C TYR A 166 26.78 -20.55 18.99
N LYS A 167 27.11 -19.29 19.33
CA LYS A 167 28.34 -19.02 20.10
C LYS A 167 28.29 -19.59 21.52
N ARG A 168 27.12 -19.61 22.17
CA ARG A 168 26.97 -20.20 23.51
C ARG A 168 27.10 -21.70 23.43
N GLU A 169 26.39 -22.35 22.51
CA GLU A 169 26.45 -23.80 22.31
C GLU A 169 27.86 -24.27 21.95
N GLY A 170 28.61 -23.51 21.12
CA GLY A 170 30.00 -23.82 20.80
C GLY A 170 30.90 -23.74 22.01
N LYS A 171 30.73 -22.73 22.88
CA LYS A 171 31.52 -22.56 24.08
C LYS A 171 31.22 -23.66 25.13
N GLU A 172 29.95 -24.00 25.30
CA GLU A 172 29.56 -25.09 26.21
C GLU A 172 30.13 -26.44 25.76
N ARG A 173 30.28 -26.71 24.47
CA ARG A 173 30.95 -27.92 23.95
C ARG A 173 32.45 -27.90 24.21
N GLU A 174 33.12 -26.79 23.99
CA GLU A 174 34.57 -26.64 24.29
C GLU A 174 34.85 -26.86 25.79
N ASP A 175 34.01 -26.30 26.67
CA ASP A 175 34.15 -26.44 28.13
C ASP A 175 33.91 -27.90 28.58
N THR A 176 32.99 -28.66 27.94
CA THR A 176 32.74 -30.09 28.23
C THR A 176 33.82 -31.03 27.69
N ASP A 177 34.46 -30.72 26.57
CA ASP A 177 35.54 -31.52 26.00
C ASP A 177 36.86 -31.34 26.79
N PHE A 178 36.99 -30.32 27.66
CA PHE A 178 38.15 -30.05 28.48
C PHE A 178 38.08 -30.72 29.88
N GLU A 179 36.89 -31.20 30.28
CA GLU A 179 36.68 -31.90 31.59
C GLU A 179 36.77 -33.43 31.48
N LEU A 180 37.03 -34.03 30.32
CA LEU A 180 37.26 -35.44 30.06
C LEU A 180 38.74 -35.77 29.83
#